data_6ce52d01c8db998e1651da5b9311ea11
#
_entry.id   6ce52d01c8db998e1651da5b9311ea11
#
_cell.length_a   1.000
_cell.length_b   1.000
_cell.length_c   1.000
_cell.angle_alpha   90.00
_cell.angle_beta   90.00
_cell.angle_gamma   90.00
#
_symmetry.space_group_name_H-M   'P 1'
#
loop_
_entity.id
_entity.type
_entity.pdbx_description
1 polymer ?
#
loop_
_entity_poly.entity_id
_entity_poly.type
_entity_poly.pdbx_seq_one_letter_code
_entity_poly.pdbx_strand_id
1 'polypeptide(L)'
;MTQECDGKLYDFSKLGIANSVVRSVTQSSVSLALVLEPVWFCLKTQPKREHLAATALRRHFAVECFSPRLRFRRMTQRGPVWFVEAMFPGYLFAKFVYSTQRRAVENSHGIRGIVHFGDRLATLPENVVTALQSSVGSEEVVTLDCSIKVGQSVQIIDGPFQGLDVVVTHLLPARERVRVLFDFLGRSVEMEVSTEKVLAA
;
A
#
# COMPACT_ATOMS: atom_id res chain seq x y z
N MET A 1 0.48 10.02 1.34
CA MET A 1 1.50 9.50 0.43
C MET A 1 0.75 8.78 -0.67
N THR A 2 0.60 9.42 -1.77
CA THR A 2 -0.05 8.89 -2.96
C THR A 2 1.00 8.16 -3.77
N GLN A 3 0.77 6.91 -4.10
CA GLN A 3 1.67 6.13 -4.92
C GLN A 3 1.02 5.89 -6.27
N GLU A 4 1.73 6.29 -7.30
CA GLU A 4 1.36 6.07 -8.68
C GLU A 4 1.78 4.67 -9.09
N CYS A 5 0.83 3.75 -9.20
CA CYS A 5 1.03 2.47 -9.86
C CYS A 5 0.18 2.47 -11.13
N ASP A 6 0.82 2.48 -12.29
CA ASP A 6 0.18 2.47 -13.61
C ASP A 6 -0.87 3.58 -13.83
N GLY A 7 -0.55 4.83 -13.43
CA GLY A 7 -1.44 5.98 -13.63
C GLY A 7 -2.63 6.08 -12.66
N LYS A 8 -2.70 5.25 -11.63
CA LYS A 8 -3.70 5.34 -10.56
C LYS A 8 -3.08 5.85 -9.27
N LEU A 9 -3.62 6.96 -8.78
CA LEU A 9 -3.35 7.48 -7.46
C LEU A 9 -4.17 6.67 -6.44
N TYR A 10 -3.52 5.79 -5.68
CA TYR A 10 -4.13 5.18 -4.52
C TYR A 10 -3.84 6.04 -3.30
N ASP A 11 -4.88 6.62 -2.74
CA ASP A 11 -4.76 7.35 -1.50
C ASP A 11 -4.78 6.39 -0.30
N PHE A 12 -3.60 5.98 0.13
CA PHE A 12 -3.43 5.15 1.32
C PHE A 12 -3.81 5.85 2.63
N SER A 13 -4.12 7.16 2.59
CA SER A 13 -4.55 7.90 3.78
C SER A 13 -5.89 7.38 4.32
N LYS A 14 -6.73 6.82 3.46
CA LYS A 14 -8.02 6.21 3.85
C LYS A 14 -7.86 4.89 4.63
N LEU A 15 -6.75 4.18 4.49
CA LEU A 15 -6.44 3.03 5.34
C LEU A 15 -5.96 3.45 6.74
N GLY A 16 -5.76 4.74 7.00
CA GLY A 16 -5.33 5.28 8.31
C GLY A 16 -3.95 4.80 8.77
N ILE A 17 -3.49 3.73 8.19
CA ILE A 17 -2.39 2.88 8.63
C ILE A 17 -1.06 3.33 7.98
N ALA A 18 -1.08 3.70 6.69
CA ALA A 18 0.15 4.05 5.97
C ALA A 18 0.83 5.32 6.51
N ASN A 19 0.04 6.33 6.91
CA ASN A 19 0.58 7.56 7.49
C ASN A 19 1.15 7.35 8.89
N SER A 20 0.54 6.45 9.69
CA SER A 20 1.05 6.11 11.02
C SER A 20 2.36 5.33 10.93
N VAL A 21 2.48 4.40 9.99
CA VAL A 21 3.71 3.62 9.75
C VAL A 21 4.86 4.51 9.30
N VAL A 22 4.63 5.38 8.31
CA VAL A 22 5.67 6.29 7.82
C VAL A 22 6.16 7.21 8.92
N ARG A 23 5.25 7.78 9.73
CA ARG A 23 5.63 8.60 10.89
C ARG A 23 6.37 7.79 11.96
N SER A 24 5.95 6.58 12.25
CA SER A 24 6.59 5.72 13.25
C SER A 24 8.00 5.30 12.82
N VAL A 25 8.22 4.97 11.54
CA VAL A 25 9.55 4.66 11.00
C VAL A 25 10.49 5.86 11.14
N THR A 26 9.98 7.07 10.96
CA THR A 26 10.81 8.29 11.07
C THR A 26 11.12 8.66 12.52
N GLN A 27 10.25 8.33 13.47
CA GLN A 27 10.41 8.66 14.90
C GLN A 27 11.17 7.59 15.69
N SER A 28 11.11 6.33 15.29
CA SER A 28 11.74 5.20 15.96
C SER A 28 13.07 4.85 15.28
N SER A 29 14.11 5.63 15.54
CA SER A 29 15.45 5.35 15.04
C SER A 29 16.36 4.98 16.20
N VAL A 30 17.02 3.83 16.11
CA VAL A 30 17.96 3.34 17.12
C VAL A 30 19.39 3.62 16.65
N SER A 31 20.24 4.09 17.57
CA SER A 31 21.67 4.27 17.29
C SER A 31 22.33 2.91 17.04
N LEU A 32 23.21 2.84 16.04
CA LEU A 32 23.87 1.61 15.56
C LEU A 32 24.60 0.77 16.63
N ALA A 33 24.79 1.31 17.82
CA ALA A 33 25.80 0.77 18.72
C ALA A 33 25.46 -0.56 19.41
N LEU A 34 24.19 -0.95 19.64
CA LEU A 34 23.88 -2.17 20.43
C LEU A 34 22.41 -2.61 20.33
N VAL A 35 21.99 -3.14 19.19
CA VAL A 35 20.73 -3.89 19.17
C VAL A 35 21.05 -5.37 19.38
N LEU A 36 21.01 -5.81 20.62
CA LEU A 36 21.20 -7.21 21.04
C LEU A 36 19.87 -7.99 21.05
N GLU A 37 18.74 -7.27 21.03
CA GLU A 37 17.42 -7.87 20.99
C GLU A 37 16.84 -7.84 19.56
N PRO A 38 15.94 -8.77 19.21
CA PRO A 38 15.27 -8.76 17.91
C PRO A 38 14.32 -7.58 17.80
N VAL A 39 14.56 -6.72 16.81
CA VAL A 39 13.78 -5.51 16.53
C VAL A 39 13.30 -5.53 15.09
N TRP A 40 12.16 -4.93 14.83
CA TRP A 40 11.64 -4.75 13.48
C TRP A 40 12.40 -3.67 12.72
N PHE A 41 12.99 -4.06 11.60
CA PHE A 41 13.66 -3.16 10.66
C PHE A 41 12.88 -3.03 9.36
N CYS A 42 12.99 -1.86 8.74
CA CYS A 42 12.54 -1.65 7.37
C CYS A 42 13.67 -2.02 6.41
N LEU A 43 13.42 -2.96 5.51
CA LEU A 43 14.35 -3.41 4.49
C LEU A 43 13.96 -2.89 3.12
N LYS A 44 14.96 -2.48 2.34
CA LYS A 44 14.80 -2.11 0.94
C LYS A 44 14.98 -3.34 0.07
N THR A 45 14.02 -3.58 -0.84
CA THR A 45 14.00 -4.75 -1.71
C THR A 45 14.13 -4.38 -3.18
N GLN A 46 14.33 -5.38 -4.02
CA GLN A 46 14.14 -5.21 -5.46
C GLN A 46 12.65 -5.07 -5.76
N PRO A 47 12.24 -4.11 -6.62
CA PRO A 47 10.85 -3.91 -6.98
C PRO A 47 10.17 -5.19 -7.50
N LYS A 48 8.94 -5.43 -7.09
CA LYS A 48 8.12 -6.60 -7.46
C LYS A 48 8.70 -7.96 -6.99
N ARG A 49 9.70 -7.95 -6.10
CA ARG A 49 10.32 -9.17 -5.54
C ARG A 49 10.24 -9.24 -4.01
N GLU A 50 9.43 -8.39 -3.39
CA GLU A 50 9.30 -8.28 -1.93
C GLU A 50 8.92 -9.65 -1.30
N HIS A 51 7.97 -10.35 -1.91
CA HIS A 51 7.51 -11.65 -1.43
C HIS A 51 8.58 -12.76 -1.57
N LEU A 52 9.43 -12.69 -2.60
CA LEU A 52 10.55 -13.63 -2.77
C LEU A 52 11.62 -13.37 -1.72
N ALA A 53 11.93 -12.10 -1.46
CA ALA A 53 12.86 -11.70 -0.42
C ALA A 53 12.37 -12.13 0.97
N ALA A 54 11.10 -11.93 1.30
CA ALA A 54 10.51 -12.40 2.55
C ALA A 54 10.58 -13.92 2.68
N THR A 55 10.29 -14.66 1.60
CA THR A 55 10.39 -16.12 1.59
C THR A 55 11.82 -16.60 1.80
N ALA A 56 12.80 -15.96 1.17
CA ALA A 56 14.21 -16.30 1.33
C ALA A 56 14.68 -16.06 2.78
N LEU A 57 14.33 -14.94 3.38
CA LEU A 57 14.68 -14.63 4.77
C LEU A 57 14.05 -15.63 5.76
N ARG A 58 12.77 -15.97 5.59
CA ARG A 58 12.08 -16.95 6.44
C ARG A 58 12.73 -18.34 6.34
N ARG A 59 13.05 -18.80 5.11
CA ARG A 59 13.58 -20.15 4.87
C ARG A 59 15.03 -20.34 5.28
N HIS A 60 15.88 -19.36 4.95
CA HIS A 60 17.34 -19.54 5.12
C HIS A 60 17.85 -19.01 6.46
N PHE A 61 17.18 -18.07 7.06
CA PHE A 61 17.68 -17.39 8.26
C PHE A 61 16.69 -17.41 9.44
N ALA A 62 15.53 -18.07 9.28
CA ALA A 62 14.45 -18.10 10.26
C ALA A 62 14.05 -16.70 10.78
N VAL A 63 14.18 -15.68 9.93
CA VAL A 63 13.83 -14.30 10.25
C VAL A 63 12.34 -14.11 10.08
N GLU A 64 11.69 -13.56 11.10
CA GLU A 64 10.29 -13.15 11.02
C GLU A 64 10.15 -11.97 10.06
N CYS A 65 9.31 -12.11 9.04
CA CYS A 65 9.11 -11.09 8.01
C CYS A 65 7.63 -10.75 7.88
N PHE A 66 7.34 -9.50 7.56
CA PHE A 66 6.01 -9.02 7.25
C PHE A 66 6.02 -8.22 5.95
N SER A 67 5.33 -8.74 4.94
CA SER A 67 5.26 -8.15 3.59
C SER A 67 3.80 -8.12 3.13
N PRO A 68 3.00 -7.18 3.65
CA PRO A 68 1.59 -7.12 3.32
C PRO A 68 1.36 -6.78 1.85
N ARG A 69 0.34 -7.39 1.27
CA ARG A 69 -0.04 -7.25 -0.13
C ARG A 69 -1.47 -6.74 -0.24
N LEU A 70 -1.73 -6.05 -1.33
CA LEU A 70 -3.07 -5.59 -1.72
C LEU A 70 -3.55 -6.46 -2.87
N ARG A 71 -4.76 -6.99 -2.75
CA ARG A 71 -5.48 -7.66 -3.83
C ARG A 71 -6.64 -6.78 -4.27
N PHE A 72 -6.65 -6.40 -5.51
CA PHE A 72 -7.69 -5.54 -6.08
C PHE A 72 -8.08 -6.03 -7.46
N ARG A 73 -9.28 -5.64 -7.89
CA ARG A 73 -9.83 -6.02 -9.18
C ARG A 73 -9.64 -4.87 -10.16
N ARG A 74 -9.06 -5.17 -11.32
CA ARG A 74 -8.88 -4.21 -12.41
C ARG A 74 -9.62 -4.70 -13.63
N MET A 75 -10.31 -3.79 -14.31
CA MET A 75 -10.91 -4.08 -15.60
C MET A 75 -9.83 -4.11 -16.68
N THR A 76 -9.85 -5.15 -17.50
CA THR A 76 -9.01 -5.27 -18.69
C THR A 76 -9.89 -5.42 -19.90
N GLN A 77 -9.33 -5.32 -21.11
CA GLN A 77 -10.07 -5.55 -22.37
C GLN A 77 -10.75 -6.93 -22.42
N ARG A 78 -10.26 -7.91 -21.64
CA ARG A 78 -10.79 -9.27 -21.55
C ARG A 78 -11.71 -9.48 -20.34
N GLY A 79 -12.05 -8.42 -19.63
CA GLY A 79 -12.86 -8.44 -18.42
C GLY A 79 -12.05 -8.20 -17.13
N PRO A 80 -12.73 -8.30 -15.97
CA PRO A 80 -12.12 -8.03 -14.68
C PRO A 80 -11.09 -9.10 -14.28
N VAL A 81 -9.89 -8.68 -13.90
CA VAL A 81 -8.80 -9.56 -13.45
C VAL A 81 -8.35 -9.11 -12.06
N TRP A 82 -8.01 -10.07 -11.22
CA TRP A 82 -7.43 -9.82 -9.90
C TRP A 82 -5.92 -9.57 -10.02
N PHE A 83 -5.48 -8.49 -9.41
CA PHE A 83 -4.08 -8.14 -9.24
C PHE A 83 -3.70 -8.25 -7.77
N VAL A 84 -2.47 -8.65 -7.51
CA VAL A 84 -1.88 -8.69 -6.17
C VAL A 84 -0.55 -7.95 -6.23
N GLU A 85 -0.44 -6.88 -5.46
CA GLU A 85 0.76 -6.04 -5.40
C GLU A 85 1.21 -5.84 -3.96
N ALA A 86 2.48 -5.50 -3.74
CA ALA A 86 2.97 -5.18 -2.42
C ALA A 86 2.30 -3.91 -1.89
N MET A 87 1.85 -3.89 -0.63
CA MET A 87 1.31 -2.68 0.02
C MET A 87 2.39 -1.60 0.16
N PHE A 88 3.65 -2.00 0.32
CA PHE A 88 4.80 -1.11 0.37
C PHE A 88 5.82 -1.53 -0.70
N PRO A 89 5.65 -1.10 -1.96
CA PRO A 89 6.54 -1.50 -3.05
C PRO A 89 7.99 -1.10 -2.79
N GLY A 90 8.89 -2.06 -2.95
CA GLY A 90 10.31 -1.89 -2.69
C GLY A 90 10.71 -1.98 -1.22
N TYR A 91 9.76 -2.29 -0.30
CA TYR A 91 10.03 -2.42 1.12
C TYR A 91 9.40 -3.68 1.70
N LEU A 92 10.03 -4.22 2.73
CA LEU A 92 9.49 -5.24 3.61
C LEU A 92 9.95 -5.00 5.05
N PHE A 93 9.23 -5.55 6.01
CA PHE A 93 9.58 -5.47 7.42
C PHE A 93 10.12 -6.82 7.88
N ALA A 94 11.20 -6.80 8.68
CA ALA A 94 11.83 -8.00 9.18
C ALA A 94 12.32 -7.80 10.61
N LYS A 95 12.07 -8.79 11.48
CA LYS A 95 12.47 -8.78 12.90
C LYS A 95 13.68 -9.66 13.08
N PHE A 96 14.79 -9.07 13.47
CA PHE A 96 16.04 -9.81 13.69
C PHE A 96 16.97 -9.08 14.63
N VAL A 97 18.03 -9.80 15.09
CA VAL A 97 19.09 -9.24 15.91
C VAL A 97 20.15 -8.64 15.02
N TYR A 98 20.28 -7.32 15.05
CA TYR A 98 21.16 -6.58 14.12
C TYR A 98 22.63 -7.03 14.22
N SER A 99 23.17 -7.18 15.45
CA SER A 99 24.57 -7.52 15.68
C SER A 99 24.99 -8.85 15.05
N THR A 100 24.11 -9.83 15.01
CA THR A 100 24.41 -11.20 14.55
C THR A 100 23.92 -11.50 13.13
N GLN A 101 22.76 -10.95 12.74
CA GLN A 101 22.06 -11.36 11.52
C GLN A 101 22.16 -10.33 10.38
N ARG A 102 22.67 -9.12 10.65
CA ARG A 102 22.77 -8.04 9.64
C ARG A 102 23.34 -8.51 8.32
N ARG A 103 24.55 -9.11 8.32
CA ARG A 103 25.25 -9.52 7.11
C ARG A 103 24.46 -10.57 6.31
N ALA A 104 23.84 -11.51 7.01
CA ALA A 104 23.01 -12.53 6.39
C ALA A 104 21.77 -11.93 5.73
N VAL A 105 21.11 -11.00 6.41
CA VAL A 105 19.93 -10.30 5.89
C VAL A 105 20.31 -9.43 4.69
N GLU A 106 21.35 -8.60 4.76
CA GLU A 106 21.77 -7.71 3.68
C GLU A 106 22.18 -8.47 2.41
N ASN A 107 22.79 -9.66 2.57
CA ASN A 107 23.20 -10.50 1.43
C ASN A 107 22.09 -11.47 0.96
N SER A 108 20.91 -11.42 1.56
CA SER A 108 19.79 -12.29 1.14
C SER A 108 19.25 -11.88 -0.23
N HIS A 109 18.77 -12.89 -0.96
CA HIS A 109 18.23 -12.69 -2.30
C HIS A 109 17.06 -11.69 -2.30
N GLY A 110 17.14 -10.69 -3.18
CA GLY A 110 16.10 -9.66 -3.34
C GLY A 110 16.19 -8.51 -2.35
N ILE A 111 17.08 -8.55 -1.36
CA ILE A 111 17.36 -7.44 -0.45
C ILE A 111 18.39 -6.50 -1.11
N ARG A 112 18.17 -5.20 -0.92
CA ARG A 112 19.11 -4.13 -1.33
C ARG A 112 19.84 -3.50 -0.15
N GLY A 113 19.31 -3.66 1.05
CA GLY A 113 19.89 -3.16 2.28
C GLY A 113 18.82 -2.83 3.34
N ILE A 114 19.27 -2.44 4.50
CA ILE A 114 18.46 -1.95 5.60
C ILE A 114 18.25 -0.45 5.42
N VAL A 115 17.04 0.04 5.62
CA VAL A 115 16.75 1.48 5.53
C VAL A 115 17.39 2.19 6.70
N HIS A 116 18.09 3.28 6.43
CA HIS A 116 18.70 4.14 7.44
C HIS A 116 18.56 5.62 7.08
N PHE A 117 18.58 6.47 8.09
CA PHE A 117 18.56 7.93 7.98
C PHE A 117 19.85 8.47 8.63
N GLY A 118 20.86 8.77 7.82
CA GLY A 118 22.20 9.02 8.32
C GLY A 118 22.72 7.80 9.07
N ASP A 119 23.15 7.98 10.32
CA ASP A 119 23.68 6.92 11.18
C ASP A 119 22.60 6.15 11.97
N ARG A 120 21.32 6.43 11.72
CA ARG A 120 20.21 5.81 12.45
C ARG A 120 19.49 4.81 11.56
N LEU A 121 19.26 3.60 12.10
CA LEU A 121 18.48 2.57 11.44
C LEU A 121 16.98 2.86 11.54
N ALA A 122 16.24 2.60 10.49
CA ALA A 122 14.80 2.70 10.46
C ALA A 122 14.19 1.46 11.15
N THR A 123 13.71 1.64 12.36
CA THR A 123 13.04 0.59 13.14
C THR A 123 11.55 0.87 13.28
N LEU A 124 10.76 -0.18 13.50
CA LEU A 124 9.35 -0.07 13.82
C LEU A 124 9.07 -0.59 15.23
N PRO A 125 8.26 0.12 16.00
CA PRO A 125 7.77 -0.39 17.28
C PRO A 125 6.88 -1.63 17.07
N GLU A 126 6.95 -2.60 17.96
CA GLU A 126 6.19 -3.86 17.92
C GLU A 126 4.68 -3.61 17.79
N ASN A 127 4.15 -2.67 18.55
CA ASN A 127 2.72 -2.33 18.54
C ASN A 127 2.23 -1.86 17.14
N VAL A 128 3.08 -1.18 16.38
CA VAL A 128 2.74 -0.73 15.01
C VAL A 128 2.66 -1.92 14.07
N VAL A 129 3.62 -2.85 14.15
CA VAL A 129 3.62 -4.05 13.32
C VAL A 129 2.44 -4.95 13.67
N THR A 130 2.17 -5.15 14.96
CA THR A 130 1.01 -5.94 15.42
C THR A 130 -0.32 -5.35 14.96
N ALA A 131 -0.47 -4.03 15.02
CA ALA A 131 -1.66 -3.34 14.51
C ALA A 131 -1.83 -3.55 13.00
N LEU A 132 -0.73 -3.50 12.24
CA LEU A 132 -0.73 -3.79 10.80
C LEU A 132 -1.10 -5.24 10.52
N GLN A 133 -0.50 -6.19 11.21
CA GLN A 133 -0.78 -7.62 11.05
C GLN A 133 -2.26 -7.92 11.35
N SER A 134 -2.82 -7.31 12.40
CA SER A 134 -4.23 -7.45 12.75
C SER A 134 -5.17 -6.91 11.67
N SER A 135 -4.76 -5.83 11.00
CA SER A 135 -5.56 -5.21 9.92
C SER A 135 -5.51 -6.00 8.61
N VAL A 136 -4.43 -6.74 8.37
CA VAL A 136 -4.17 -7.47 7.12
C VAL A 136 -4.66 -8.92 7.19
N GLY A 137 -4.71 -9.50 8.40
CA GLY A 137 -5.05 -10.89 8.63
C GLY A 137 -3.89 -11.86 8.35
N SER A 138 -4.14 -13.15 8.55
CA SER A 138 -3.13 -14.22 8.51
C SER A 138 -2.48 -14.44 7.13
N GLU A 139 -3.17 -14.12 6.07
CA GLU A 139 -2.68 -14.31 4.69
C GLU A 139 -1.76 -13.19 4.20
N GLU A 140 -1.55 -12.16 5.00
CA GLU A 140 -0.82 -10.94 4.62
C GLU A 140 -1.39 -10.29 3.33
N VAL A 141 -2.69 -10.46 3.03
CA VAL A 141 -3.35 -9.93 1.84
C VAL A 141 -4.62 -9.19 2.20
N VAL A 142 -4.64 -7.88 1.93
CA VAL A 142 -5.85 -7.06 2.03
C VAL A 142 -6.56 -7.05 0.69
N THR A 143 -7.82 -7.47 0.66
CA THR A 143 -8.64 -7.33 -0.54
C THR A 143 -9.31 -5.97 -0.54
N LEU A 144 -8.97 -5.16 -1.53
CA LEU A 144 -9.64 -3.88 -1.78
C LEU A 144 -10.78 -4.12 -2.76
N ASP A 145 -12.00 -4.01 -2.30
CA ASP A 145 -13.17 -3.96 -3.17
C ASP A 145 -13.38 -2.50 -3.63
N CYS A 146 -12.66 -2.13 -4.67
CA CYS A 146 -12.77 -0.81 -5.29
C CYS A 146 -13.91 -0.77 -6.33
N SER A 147 -14.89 -1.67 -6.23
CA SER A 147 -16.02 -1.66 -7.12
C SER A 147 -16.92 -0.46 -6.82
N ILE A 148 -16.91 0.50 -7.70
CA ILE A 148 -17.88 1.60 -7.69
C ILE A 148 -19.25 1.00 -8.00
N LYS A 149 -20.26 1.35 -7.20
CA LYS A 149 -21.65 0.86 -7.37
C LYS A 149 -22.55 2.00 -7.83
N VAL A 150 -23.59 1.65 -8.58
CA VAL A 150 -24.65 2.59 -8.91
C VAL A 150 -25.35 3.05 -7.63
N GLY A 151 -25.61 4.34 -7.51
CA GLY A 151 -26.16 4.97 -6.31
C GLY A 151 -25.11 5.37 -5.26
N GLN A 152 -23.85 5.03 -5.47
CA GLN A 152 -22.78 5.37 -4.55
C GLN A 152 -22.34 6.83 -4.73
N SER A 153 -22.12 7.53 -3.61
CA SER A 153 -21.46 8.85 -3.62
C SER A 153 -19.96 8.64 -3.82
N VAL A 154 -19.38 9.40 -4.74
CA VAL A 154 -17.96 9.37 -5.07
C VAL A 154 -17.46 10.79 -5.25
N GLN A 155 -16.16 11.03 -4.98
CA GLN A 155 -15.52 12.31 -5.18
C GLN A 155 -14.69 12.29 -6.47
N ILE A 156 -14.78 13.36 -7.26
CA ILE A 156 -13.91 13.56 -8.43
C ILE A 156 -12.53 14.01 -7.94
N ILE A 157 -11.48 13.26 -8.30
CA ILE A 157 -10.11 13.52 -7.82
C ILE A 157 -9.20 14.20 -8.84
N ASP A 158 -9.66 14.33 -10.11
CA ASP A 158 -8.88 14.97 -11.17
C ASP A 158 -9.77 15.63 -12.22
N GLY A 159 -9.31 16.74 -12.78
CA GLY A 159 -9.96 17.49 -13.84
C GLY A 159 -10.66 18.76 -13.36
N PRO A 160 -11.46 19.43 -14.24
CA PRO A 160 -12.08 20.73 -13.95
C PRO A 160 -13.13 20.67 -12.84
N PHE A 161 -13.58 19.48 -12.45
CA PHE A 161 -14.56 19.24 -11.40
C PHE A 161 -13.95 18.57 -10.15
N GLN A 162 -12.63 18.66 -9.98
CA GLN A 162 -11.93 18.10 -8.84
C GLN A 162 -12.52 18.60 -7.50
N GLY A 163 -12.74 17.67 -6.58
CA GLY A 163 -13.27 17.96 -5.25
C GLY A 163 -14.79 17.91 -5.15
N LEU A 164 -15.52 17.76 -6.27
CA LEU A 164 -16.96 17.60 -6.22
C LEU A 164 -17.38 16.20 -5.79
N ASP A 165 -18.35 16.14 -4.89
CA ASP A 165 -19.06 14.92 -4.53
C ASP A 165 -20.21 14.70 -5.50
N VAL A 166 -20.27 13.53 -6.12
CA VAL A 166 -21.20 13.17 -7.18
C VAL A 166 -21.78 11.79 -6.95
N VAL A 167 -22.96 11.50 -7.47
CA VAL A 167 -23.60 10.20 -7.35
C VAL A 167 -23.48 9.42 -8.65
N VAL A 168 -23.05 8.16 -8.56
CA VAL A 168 -22.92 7.28 -9.73
C VAL A 168 -24.31 6.82 -10.18
N THR A 169 -24.70 7.16 -11.39
CA THR A 169 -25.97 6.72 -12.00
C THR A 169 -25.82 5.47 -12.85
N HIS A 170 -24.72 5.34 -13.59
CA HIS A 170 -24.47 4.19 -14.46
C HIS A 170 -22.98 3.81 -14.46
N LEU A 171 -22.73 2.52 -14.59
CA LEU A 171 -21.39 1.99 -14.85
C LEU A 171 -21.26 1.68 -16.34
N LEU A 172 -20.17 2.12 -16.96
CA LEU A 172 -19.84 1.88 -18.37
C LEU A 172 -18.51 1.08 -18.45
N PRO A 173 -18.53 -0.21 -18.09
CA PRO A 173 -17.30 -1.00 -17.93
C PRO A 173 -16.46 -1.08 -19.20
N ALA A 174 -17.12 -1.20 -20.37
CA ALA A 174 -16.43 -1.32 -21.66
C ALA A 174 -15.61 -0.07 -22.03
N ARG A 175 -15.91 1.07 -21.41
CA ARG A 175 -15.22 2.36 -21.65
C ARG A 175 -14.37 2.80 -20.47
N GLU A 176 -14.30 2.00 -19.41
CA GLU A 176 -13.67 2.37 -18.12
C GLU A 176 -14.19 3.71 -17.59
N ARG A 177 -15.50 3.97 -17.74
CA ARG A 177 -16.18 5.20 -17.34
C ARG A 177 -17.35 4.93 -16.42
N VAL A 178 -17.70 5.93 -15.65
CA VAL A 178 -18.93 6.00 -14.87
C VAL A 178 -19.71 7.23 -15.27
N ARG A 179 -21.04 7.12 -15.31
CA ARG A 179 -21.90 8.26 -15.44
C ARG A 179 -22.28 8.72 -14.06
N VAL A 180 -22.08 9.99 -13.79
CA VAL A 180 -22.31 10.60 -12.48
C VAL A 180 -23.29 11.75 -12.59
N LEU A 181 -24.08 11.93 -11.55
CA LEU A 181 -25.02 13.02 -11.38
C LEU A 181 -24.50 13.97 -10.32
N PHE A 182 -24.54 15.27 -10.59
CA PHE A 182 -24.24 16.30 -9.61
C PHE A 182 -25.14 17.52 -9.81
N ASP A 183 -25.30 18.31 -8.77
CA ASP A 183 -26.04 19.56 -8.86
C ASP A 183 -25.08 20.70 -9.25
N PHE A 184 -25.38 21.33 -10.35
CA PHE A 184 -24.64 22.49 -10.83
C PHE A 184 -25.58 23.68 -11.01
N LEU A 185 -25.41 24.69 -10.17
CA LEU A 185 -26.23 25.91 -10.17
C LEU A 185 -27.75 25.63 -10.11
N GLY A 186 -28.16 24.68 -9.27
CA GLY A 186 -29.56 24.30 -9.09
C GLY A 186 -30.13 23.44 -10.20
N ARG A 187 -29.27 22.83 -11.04
CA ARG A 187 -29.67 21.90 -12.09
C ARG A 187 -28.90 20.60 -11.94
N SER A 188 -29.60 19.48 -12.00
CA SER A 188 -28.98 18.17 -12.02
C SER A 188 -28.35 17.91 -13.42
N VAL A 189 -27.06 17.73 -13.44
CA VAL A 189 -26.27 17.47 -14.67
C VAL A 189 -25.67 16.08 -14.61
N GLU A 190 -25.83 15.32 -15.70
CA GLU A 190 -25.13 14.06 -15.88
C GLU A 190 -23.86 14.24 -16.71
N MET A 191 -22.78 13.61 -16.30
CA MET A 191 -21.54 13.58 -17.07
C MET A 191 -20.85 12.22 -16.99
N GLU A 192 -20.05 11.90 -17.99
CA GLU A 192 -19.22 10.70 -18.00
C GLU A 192 -17.81 11.03 -17.55
N VAL A 193 -17.37 10.36 -16.49
CA VAL A 193 -16.04 10.51 -15.91
C VAL A 193 -15.30 9.19 -16.01
N SER A 194 -13.99 9.21 -16.27
CA SER A 194 -13.17 8.00 -16.19
C SER A 194 -13.21 7.44 -14.76
N THR A 195 -13.33 6.12 -14.65
CA THR A 195 -13.31 5.42 -13.35
C THR A 195 -12.05 5.72 -12.54
N GLU A 196 -10.96 6.10 -13.22
CA GLU A 196 -9.69 6.48 -12.58
C GLU A 196 -9.75 7.82 -11.88
N LYS A 197 -10.68 8.70 -12.30
CA LYS A 197 -10.82 10.06 -11.76
C LYS A 197 -11.86 10.19 -10.66
N VAL A 198 -12.40 9.08 -10.18
CA VAL A 198 -13.38 9.07 -9.09
C VAL A 198 -12.91 8.17 -7.96
N LEU A 199 -13.14 8.63 -6.74
CA LEU A 199 -12.81 7.94 -5.51
C LEU A 199 -14.08 7.71 -4.71
N ALA A 200 -14.30 6.50 -4.24
CA ALA A 200 -15.41 6.19 -3.34
C ALA A 200 -15.26 7.02 -2.04
N ALA A 201 -16.33 7.73 -1.68
CA ALA A 201 -16.36 8.55 -0.48
C ALA A 201 -16.37 7.70 0.79
#